data_8730868f1b1a116801df80b05ce09c7d
#
_entry.id   8730868f1b1a116801df80b05ce09c7d
#
_cell.length_a   1.000
_cell.length_b   1.000
_cell.length_c   1.000
_cell.angle_alpha   90.00
_cell.angle_beta   90.00
_cell.angle_gamma   90.00
#
_symmetry.space_group_name_H-M   'P 1'
#
loop_
_entity.id
_entity.type
_entity.pdbx_description
1 polymer ?
#
loop_
_entity_poly.entity_id
_entity_poly.type
_entity_poly.pdbx_seq_one_letter_code
_entity_poly.pdbx_strand_id
1 'polypeptide(L)'
;MTSTLESDDMAGKTLYDKLWDDHLVKQRDDGSSLIYIDRHLLHEVTSPQAFEGLQLADRQPWRLSANVATPDHNVPTSKKEREQGIAGIEDDTSRIQVQTLDDNRKR
;
A
#
# COMPACT_ATOMS: atom_id res chain seq x y z
N MET A 1 -42.90 5.97 -7.49
CA MET A 1 -41.82 5.00 -7.15
C MET A 1 -40.42 5.53 -7.40
N THR A 2 -40.25 6.82 -7.45
CA THR A 2 -38.96 7.48 -7.71
C THR A 2 -38.36 8.21 -6.50
N SER A 3 -38.94 8.05 -5.31
CA SER A 3 -38.60 8.86 -4.13
C SER A 3 -37.52 8.27 -3.21
N THR A 4 -37.03 7.07 -3.46
CA THR A 4 -36.03 6.42 -2.58
C THR A 4 -34.58 6.69 -2.99
N LEU A 5 -34.34 7.19 -4.19
CA LEU A 5 -33.00 7.49 -4.68
C LEU A 5 -32.54 8.94 -4.39
N GLU A 6 -33.48 9.86 -4.20
CA GLU A 6 -33.15 11.26 -3.95
C GLU A 6 -32.81 11.58 -2.49
N SER A 7 -33.25 10.76 -1.54
CA SER A 7 -32.97 11.01 -0.12
C SER A 7 -31.57 10.59 0.33
N ASP A 8 -30.93 9.63 -0.34
CA ASP A 8 -29.56 9.21 -0.03
C ASP A 8 -28.50 10.17 -0.57
N ASP A 9 -28.80 10.87 -1.64
CA ASP A 9 -27.88 11.85 -2.26
C ASP A 9 -27.79 13.16 -1.47
N MET A 10 -28.76 13.42 -0.59
CA MET A 10 -28.80 14.63 0.27
C MET A 10 -28.17 14.40 1.66
N ALA A 11 -27.93 13.17 2.06
CA ALA A 11 -27.28 12.86 3.33
C ALA A 11 -25.76 13.04 3.21
N GLY A 12 -25.16 13.76 4.16
CA GLY A 12 -23.70 13.90 4.22
C GLY A 12 -23.03 12.55 4.38
N LYS A 13 -21.95 12.34 3.65
CA LYS A 13 -21.11 11.13 3.74
C LYS A 13 -19.77 11.45 4.37
N THR A 14 -19.28 10.54 5.22
CA THR A 14 -17.92 10.62 5.74
C THR A 14 -16.90 10.33 4.64
N LEU A 15 -15.64 10.69 4.88
CA LEU A 15 -14.55 10.31 3.96
C LEU A 15 -14.48 8.80 3.79
N TYR A 16 -14.68 8.03 4.87
CA TYR A 16 -14.72 6.57 4.82
C TYR A 16 -15.82 6.08 3.84
N ASP A 17 -17.03 6.60 3.97
CA ASP A 17 -18.15 6.22 3.10
C ASP A 17 -17.84 6.52 1.63
N LYS A 18 -17.26 7.68 1.35
CA LYS A 18 -16.89 8.08 -0.02
C LYS A 18 -15.84 7.14 -0.62
N LEU A 19 -14.80 6.83 0.14
CA LEU A 19 -13.75 5.90 -0.30
C LEU A 19 -14.29 4.49 -0.49
N TRP A 20 -15.14 4.05 0.41
CA TRP A 20 -15.78 2.74 0.32
C TRP A 20 -16.63 2.63 -0.95
N ASP A 21 -17.52 3.57 -1.18
CA ASP A 21 -18.42 3.58 -2.34
C ASP A 21 -17.65 3.61 -3.66
N ASP A 22 -16.58 4.40 -3.73
CA ASP A 22 -15.75 4.53 -4.93
C ASP A 22 -14.95 3.25 -5.25
N HIS A 23 -14.65 2.43 -4.26
CA HIS A 23 -13.82 1.24 -4.43
C HIS A 23 -14.58 -0.08 -4.37
N LEU A 24 -15.85 -0.06 -3.96
CA LEU A 24 -16.69 -1.25 -3.87
C LEU A 24 -17.00 -1.80 -5.27
N VAL A 25 -16.56 -3.03 -5.56
CA VAL A 25 -16.84 -3.72 -6.83
C VAL A 25 -18.09 -4.56 -6.70
N LYS A 26 -18.20 -5.35 -5.64
CA LYS A 26 -19.33 -6.26 -5.43
C LYS A 26 -19.48 -6.59 -3.95
N GLN A 27 -20.70 -6.55 -3.49
CA GLN A 27 -21.08 -7.11 -2.20
C GLN A 27 -21.61 -8.53 -2.41
N ARG A 28 -21.09 -9.48 -1.63
CA ARG A 28 -21.47 -10.90 -1.71
C ARG A 28 -22.58 -11.23 -0.75
N ASP A 29 -23.27 -12.34 -1.01
CA ASP A 29 -24.40 -12.81 -0.17
C ASP A 29 -23.96 -13.23 1.24
N ASP A 30 -22.69 -13.62 1.42
CA ASP A 30 -22.10 -13.98 2.71
C ASP A 30 -21.74 -12.77 3.59
N GLY A 31 -22.01 -11.56 3.11
CA GLY A 31 -21.69 -10.31 3.81
C GLY A 31 -20.30 -9.76 3.51
N SER A 32 -19.45 -10.50 2.80
CA SER A 32 -18.14 -9.99 2.37
C SER A 32 -18.25 -9.04 1.18
N SER A 33 -17.28 -8.19 1.03
CA SER A 33 -17.23 -7.21 -0.06
C SER A 33 -15.92 -7.32 -0.84
N LEU A 34 -16.04 -7.27 -2.16
CA LEU A 34 -14.89 -7.17 -3.06
C LEU A 34 -14.62 -5.69 -3.32
N ILE A 35 -13.44 -5.23 -2.96
CA ILE A 35 -13.02 -3.84 -3.18
C ILE A 35 -11.85 -3.81 -4.15
N TYR A 36 -11.76 -2.75 -4.95
CA TYR A 36 -10.64 -2.50 -5.85
C TYR A 36 -9.57 -1.68 -5.12
N ILE A 37 -8.34 -2.17 -5.12
CA ILE A 37 -7.19 -1.46 -4.54
C ILE A 37 -6.46 -0.72 -5.66
N ASP A 38 -6.59 0.60 -5.70
CA ASP A 38 -6.00 1.46 -6.73
C ASP A 38 -4.66 2.08 -6.32
N ARG A 39 -4.30 2.00 -5.04
CA ARG A 39 -3.04 2.50 -4.51
C ARG A 39 -2.55 1.59 -3.39
N HIS A 40 -1.30 1.19 -3.47
CA HIS A 40 -0.66 0.35 -2.45
C HIS A 40 0.63 1.01 -1.96
N LEU A 41 0.70 1.26 -0.67
CA LEU A 41 1.89 1.79 -0.02
C LEU A 41 2.70 0.65 0.57
N LEU A 42 3.99 0.61 0.23
CA LEU A 42 4.93 -0.43 0.67
C LEU A 42 6.01 0.17 1.56
N HIS A 43 6.45 -0.58 2.56
CA HIS A 43 7.61 -0.23 3.36
C HIS A 43 8.55 -1.42 3.55
N GLU A 44 9.70 -1.20 4.21
CA GLU A 44 10.79 -2.16 4.28
C GLU A 44 10.55 -3.37 5.18
N VAL A 45 9.62 -3.28 6.14
CA VAL A 45 9.47 -4.32 7.18
C VAL A 45 8.71 -5.55 6.68
N THR A 46 7.58 -5.36 6.01
CA THR A 46 6.71 -6.47 5.58
C THR A 46 6.77 -6.78 4.08
N SER A 47 7.22 -5.84 3.26
CA SER A 47 7.26 -6.04 1.82
C SER A 47 8.20 -7.17 1.34
N PRO A 48 9.34 -7.48 2.01
CA PRO A 48 10.19 -8.57 1.54
C PRO A 48 9.48 -9.92 1.44
N GLN A 49 8.63 -10.25 2.40
CA GLN A 49 7.85 -11.50 2.39
C GLN A 49 6.83 -11.53 1.26
N ALA A 50 6.18 -10.39 0.97
CA ALA A 50 5.22 -10.28 -0.12
C ALA A 50 5.90 -10.49 -1.49
N PHE A 51 7.05 -9.87 -1.71
CA PHE A 51 7.83 -10.04 -2.94
C PHE A 51 8.38 -11.47 -3.09
N GLU A 52 8.85 -12.06 -2.01
CA GLU A 52 9.28 -13.46 -2.01
C GLU A 52 8.13 -14.39 -2.40
N GLY A 53 6.93 -14.19 -1.84
CA GLY A 53 5.74 -14.96 -2.20
C GLY A 53 5.37 -14.84 -3.68
N LEU A 54 5.47 -13.64 -4.26
CA LEU A 54 5.24 -13.43 -5.69
C LEU A 54 6.28 -14.17 -6.54
N GLN A 55 7.57 -14.11 -6.17
CA GLN A 55 8.64 -14.79 -6.88
C GLN A 55 8.47 -16.32 -6.84
N LEU A 56 8.14 -16.88 -5.68
CA LEU A 56 7.91 -18.32 -5.52
C LEU A 56 6.69 -18.82 -6.31
N ALA A 57 5.70 -17.97 -6.50
CA ALA A 57 4.50 -18.26 -7.29
C ALA A 57 4.66 -17.93 -8.78
N ASP A 58 5.84 -17.47 -9.21
CA ASP A 58 6.11 -16.99 -10.57
C ASP A 58 5.08 -15.93 -11.04
N ARG A 59 4.78 -14.96 -10.14
CA ARG A 59 3.84 -13.89 -10.39
C ARG A 59 4.53 -12.53 -10.36
N GLN A 60 4.07 -11.64 -11.21
CA GLN A 60 4.47 -10.24 -11.22
C GLN A 60 3.41 -9.37 -10.55
N PRO A 61 3.80 -8.25 -9.94
CA PRO A 61 2.82 -7.25 -9.49
C PRO A 61 1.99 -6.74 -10.66
N TRP A 62 0.68 -6.65 -10.43
CA TRP A 62 -0.22 -6.07 -11.43
C TRP A 62 -0.20 -4.55 -11.31
N ARG A 63 -0.26 -3.74 -12.21
CA ARG A 63 -0.26 -2.26 -12.16
C ARG A 63 0.87 -1.70 -11.28
N LEU A 64 2.08 -1.78 -11.78
CA LEU A 64 3.26 -1.26 -11.08
C LEU A 64 3.12 0.22 -10.67
N SER A 65 2.46 1.03 -11.49
CA SER A 65 2.22 2.46 -11.22
C SER A 65 1.32 2.73 -10.00
N ALA A 66 0.57 1.74 -9.55
CA ALA A 66 -0.29 1.86 -8.37
C ALA A 66 0.46 1.62 -7.04
N ASN A 67 1.69 1.13 -7.10
CA ASN A 67 2.50 0.83 -5.92
C ASN A 67 3.49 1.97 -5.66
N VAL A 68 3.57 2.41 -4.40
CA VAL A 68 4.51 3.43 -3.94
C VAL A 68 5.29 2.87 -2.77
N ALA A 69 6.60 2.80 -2.90
CA ALA A 69 7.49 2.33 -1.85
C ALA A 69 8.11 3.50 -1.09
N THR A 70 8.09 3.43 0.23
CA THR A 70 8.76 4.40 1.11
C THR A 70 9.38 3.69 2.30
N PRO A 71 10.64 3.98 2.65
CA PRO A 71 11.17 3.53 3.94
C PRO A 71 10.47 4.28 5.06
N ASP A 72 10.12 3.56 6.13
CA ASP A 72 9.26 4.09 7.18
C ASP A 72 9.84 3.92 8.59
N HIS A 73 10.24 2.69 8.95
CA HIS A 73 10.64 2.35 10.30
C HIS A 73 12.14 2.40 10.54
N ASN A 74 12.93 1.94 9.59
CA ASN A 74 14.34 1.62 9.76
C ASN A 74 15.27 2.68 9.15
N VAL A 75 14.87 3.94 9.25
CA VAL A 75 15.64 5.07 8.71
C VAL A 75 16.00 6.04 9.83
N PRO A 76 17.19 6.65 9.77
CA PRO A 76 17.61 7.62 10.78
C PRO A 76 16.79 8.90 10.70
N THR A 77 16.64 9.57 11.82
CA THR A 77 15.91 10.84 11.93
C THR A 77 16.83 12.06 11.82
N SER A 78 18.13 11.89 12.05
CA SER A 78 19.08 12.99 11.93
C SER A 78 19.31 13.36 10.46
N LYS A 79 19.44 14.66 10.19
CA LYS A 79 19.68 15.17 8.84
C LYS A 79 20.98 14.64 8.26
N LYS A 80 22.06 14.62 9.06
CA LYS A 80 23.38 14.17 8.65
C LYS A 80 23.40 12.72 8.16
N GLU A 81 22.74 11.83 8.90
CA GLU A 81 22.66 10.42 8.53
C GLU A 81 21.75 10.18 7.32
N ARG A 82 20.63 10.92 7.25
CA ARG A 82 19.71 10.85 6.10
C ARG A 82 20.36 11.29 4.80
N GLU A 83 21.24 12.28 4.82
CA GLU A 83 21.97 12.74 3.64
C GLU A 83 22.92 11.67 3.07
N GLN A 84 23.33 10.69 3.86
CA GLN A 84 24.15 9.55 3.42
C GLN A 84 23.34 8.45 2.74
N GLY A 85 22.00 8.56 2.69
CA GLY A 85 21.12 7.55 2.12
C GLY A 85 21.14 6.23 2.90
N ILE A 86 21.01 5.11 2.20
CA ILE A 86 20.98 3.77 2.81
C ILE A 86 22.29 3.48 3.58
N ALA A 87 23.42 3.95 3.08
CA ALA A 87 24.72 3.77 3.75
C ALA A 87 24.80 4.44 5.13
N GLY A 88 23.96 5.45 5.40
CA GLY A 88 23.89 6.12 6.69
C GLY A 88 23.12 5.36 7.77
N ILE A 89 22.53 4.22 7.46
CA ILE A 89 21.82 3.37 8.42
C ILE A 89 22.84 2.49 9.14
N GLU A 90 23.03 2.71 10.44
CA GLU A 90 24.06 1.99 11.23
C GLU A 90 23.67 0.54 11.52
N ASP A 91 22.40 0.28 11.81
CA ASP A 91 21.92 -1.07 12.11
C ASP A 91 21.90 -1.93 10.84
N ASP A 92 22.61 -3.05 10.86
CA ASP A 92 22.76 -3.93 9.70
C ASP A 92 21.43 -4.52 9.22
N THR A 93 20.58 -4.95 10.13
CA THR A 93 19.27 -5.50 9.79
C THR A 93 18.37 -4.45 9.13
N SER A 94 18.33 -3.25 9.69
CA SER A 94 17.57 -2.12 9.14
C SER A 94 18.08 -1.73 7.77
N ARG A 95 19.40 -1.66 7.59
CA ARG A 95 20.02 -1.35 6.30
C ARG A 95 19.68 -2.39 5.23
N ILE A 96 19.74 -3.66 5.56
CA ILE A 96 19.37 -4.75 4.64
C ILE A 96 17.90 -4.66 4.26
N GLN A 97 17.00 -4.38 5.19
CA GLN A 97 15.57 -4.25 4.90
C GLN A 97 15.29 -3.07 3.93
N VAL A 98 15.88 -1.92 4.18
CA VAL A 98 15.71 -0.75 3.30
C VAL A 98 16.34 -1.01 1.92
N GLN A 99 17.49 -1.64 1.86
CA GLN A 99 18.14 -2.03 0.60
C GLN A 99 17.27 -3.02 -0.18
N THR A 100 16.69 -4.01 0.49
CA THR A 100 15.78 -4.99 -0.13
C THR A 100 14.55 -4.31 -0.72
N LEU A 101 13.96 -3.34 -0.02
CA LEU A 101 12.84 -2.54 -0.53
C LEU A 101 13.26 -1.80 -1.82
N ASP A 102 14.43 -1.16 -1.81
CA ASP A 102 14.94 -0.41 -2.97
C ASP A 102 15.18 -1.33 -4.17
N ASP A 103 15.76 -2.49 -3.93
CA ASP A 103 16.00 -3.50 -4.98
C ASP A 103 14.69 -4.05 -5.57
N ASN A 104 13.72 -4.35 -4.71
CA ASN A 104 12.42 -4.88 -5.15
C ASN A 104 11.60 -3.86 -5.96
N ARG A 105 11.64 -2.58 -5.60
CA ARG A 105 10.93 -1.55 -6.35
C ARG A 105 11.49 -1.31 -7.76
N LYS A 106 12.74 -1.71 -8.00
CA LYS A 106 13.42 -1.55 -9.30
C LYS A 106 13.17 -2.71 -10.26
N ARG A 107 12.63 -3.82 -9.78
CA ARG A 107 12.29 -5.00 -10.59
C ARG A 107 10.95 -4.85 -11.28
#